data_c87a86e4a0e411adac7f72b03892add8
#
_entry.id   c87a86e4a0e411adac7f72b03892add8
#
_cell.length_a   1.000
_cell.length_b   1.000
_cell.length_c   1.000
_cell.angle_alpha   90.00
_cell.angle_beta   90.00
_cell.angle_gamma   90.00
#
_symmetry.space_group_name_H-M   'P 1'
#
loop_
_entity.id
_entity.type
_entity.pdbx_description
1 polymer ?
#
loop_
_entity_poly.entity_id
_entity_poly.type
_entity_poly.pdbx_seq_one_letter_code
_entity_poly.pdbx_strand_id
1 'polypeptide(L)'
;MKKYNLLALAACLWMTTACSDFLELNESGYNSVEYQFSTFDRTKAVATNVYGYLKDGYSEVCSTMIDAATDDAVNAWSTNGIKGFYDGSWNTSAPIGDVWEYYYRAIAAANYFIEHCPADFPAAKYQEKYEEKLKELKLYPYEIQALRTYFHFELLKRYKNIIIADRQFTLEEVNELQPATFAEAVNWIVGECDEAAKFLPVTFKGMTSTDEVGRATKGMVLALKARVLLYAASPLNSTDNQAKWLKAAKAAKAVIDLNVYQEKPGEEVINNPNSLDFIFGRWNGVSNSFESANFPIGYEGGNSGVCPSHNLVEAFDMRDGTPFDWNNPEHRNKALEPSERDPRLAQTVLMNGQTFKDKVVESFIGGMNGLPKEGASPTSYYLRKHLKEATDLTTGSATSYQHIWPLFRYAEVLLNYAEALLEATKEPDFKGTLDNVQYTVSPREAVNMIRTRVDMSAVETTGYDAFKKRLRNERRVELAFEGHRFWDIRRWMTGTSTTRIEGLSITAVKDESGEGYIYSYEKKTVQERIWEERMNYYPIQDVELFKNHNLVQNEGWESN
;
A
#
# COMPACT_ATOMS: atom_id res chain seq x y z
N MET A 1 71.30 -17.91 42.37
CA MET A 1 70.55 -17.78 41.07
C MET A 1 69.49 -18.85 40.84
N LYS A 2 69.51 -20.05 41.41
CA LYS A 2 68.50 -21.12 41.21
C LYS A 2 67.14 -20.95 41.95
N LYS A 3 67.06 -20.13 43.00
CA LYS A 3 65.84 -19.93 43.81
C LYS A 3 64.90 -18.86 43.27
N TYR A 4 65.41 -17.92 42.47
CA TYR A 4 64.58 -16.87 41.87
C TYR A 4 63.87 -17.31 40.57
N ASN A 5 64.42 -18.31 39.87
CA ASN A 5 63.80 -18.85 38.65
C ASN A 5 62.56 -19.73 38.95
N LEU A 6 62.46 -20.35 40.15
CA LEU A 6 61.31 -21.14 40.56
C LEU A 6 60.12 -20.24 40.97
N LEU A 7 60.39 -19.07 41.57
CA LEU A 7 59.34 -18.09 41.91
C LEU A 7 58.78 -17.37 40.69
N ALA A 8 59.61 -17.09 39.69
CA ALA A 8 59.19 -16.52 38.44
C ALA A 8 58.31 -17.50 37.58
N LEU A 9 58.63 -18.81 37.62
CA LEU A 9 57.82 -19.84 36.94
C LEU A 9 56.49 -20.07 37.66
N ALA A 10 56.41 -19.99 39.00
CA ALA A 10 55.16 -20.10 39.76
C ALA A 10 54.27 -18.87 39.57
N ALA A 11 54.82 -17.66 39.44
CA ALA A 11 54.08 -16.44 39.15
C ALA A 11 53.49 -16.44 37.72
N CYS A 12 54.18 -17.02 36.72
CA CYS A 12 53.66 -17.18 35.35
C CYS A 12 52.56 -18.23 35.23
N LEU A 13 52.54 -19.27 36.07
CA LEU A 13 51.46 -20.27 36.09
C LEU A 13 50.18 -19.77 36.78
N TRP A 14 50.27 -18.75 37.65
CA TRP A 14 49.07 -18.16 38.26
C TRP A 14 48.40 -17.06 37.41
N MET A 15 49.06 -16.59 36.35
CA MET A 15 48.48 -15.61 35.43
C MET A 15 47.70 -16.23 34.24
N THR A 16 47.71 -17.56 34.11
CA THR A 16 47.00 -18.24 32.99
C THR A 16 45.58 -18.70 33.34
N THR A 17 45.15 -18.53 34.61
CA THR A 17 43.79 -18.94 35.01
C THR A 17 42.80 -17.75 35.16
N ALA A 18 43.22 -16.51 34.86
CA ALA A 18 42.41 -15.30 35.10
C ALA A 18 41.77 -14.69 33.87
N CYS A 19 41.79 -15.37 32.70
CA CYS A 19 41.28 -14.79 31.46
C CYS A 19 40.32 -15.67 30.68
N SER A 20 39.78 -16.77 31.23
CA SER A 20 38.75 -17.54 30.52
C SER A 20 37.37 -16.86 30.56
N ASP A 21 37.04 -16.19 31.66
CA ASP A 21 35.70 -15.56 31.80
C ASP A 21 35.57 -14.17 31.12
N PHE A 22 36.70 -13.57 30.73
CA PHE A 22 36.68 -12.25 30.09
C PHE A 22 36.47 -12.31 28.55
N LEU A 23 36.57 -13.50 27.94
CA LEU A 23 36.37 -13.74 26.52
C LEU A 23 35.12 -14.57 26.22
N GLU A 24 34.38 -15.04 27.22
CA GLU A 24 33.00 -15.41 27.01
C GLU A 24 32.23 -14.10 26.79
N LEU A 25 31.96 -13.79 25.53
CA LEU A 25 30.87 -12.90 25.16
C LEU A 25 29.61 -13.55 25.74
N ASN A 26 29.28 -13.23 26.99
CA ASN A 26 27.93 -13.38 27.46
C ASN A 26 27.09 -12.63 26.43
N GLU A 27 26.32 -13.34 25.64
CA GLU A 27 25.21 -12.73 24.90
C GLU A 27 24.57 -11.79 25.90
N SER A 28 24.58 -10.50 25.60
CA SER A 28 24.07 -9.52 26.55
C SER A 28 22.68 -9.98 26.94
N GLY A 29 22.41 -10.26 28.22
CA GLY A 29 21.13 -10.83 28.67
C GLY A 29 19.90 -10.04 28.24
N TYR A 30 20.11 -8.89 27.59
CA TYR A 30 19.11 -8.06 26.92
C TYR A 30 18.55 -8.66 25.64
N ASN A 31 19.18 -9.67 25.03
CA ASN A 31 18.71 -10.32 23.80
C ASN A 31 18.10 -11.70 24.05
N SER A 32 18.05 -12.18 25.31
CA SER A 32 17.42 -13.47 25.58
C SER A 32 15.90 -13.40 25.45
N VAL A 33 15.28 -14.52 25.08
CA VAL A 33 13.82 -14.67 24.99
C VAL A 33 13.19 -14.29 26.33
N GLU A 34 13.75 -14.79 27.44
CA GLU A 34 13.27 -14.54 28.80
C GLU A 34 13.27 -13.04 29.14
N TYR A 35 14.28 -12.30 28.70
CA TYR A 35 14.32 -10.86 28.91
C TYR A 35 13.28 -10.12 28.05
N GLN A 36 13.18 -10.45 26.77
CA GLN A 36 12.26 -9.78 25.83
C GLN A 36 10.79 -9.97 26.23
N PHE A 37 10.45 -11.12 26.82
CA PHE A 37 9.09 -11.43 27.25
C PHE A 37 8.91 -11.40 28.78
N SER A 38 9.75 -10.65 29.52
CA SER A 38 9.72 -10.62 30.98
C SER A 38 8.69 -9.66 31.59
N THR A 39 8.15 -8.71 30.81
CA THR A 39 7.16 -7.72 31.27
C THR A 39 6.16 -7.37 30.17
N PHE A 40 5.00 -6.81 30.55
CA PHE A 40 4.00 -6.30 29.58
C PHE A 40 4.62 -5.33 28.56
N ASP A 41 5.41 -4.36 29.03
CA ASP A 41 5.94 -3.30 28.16
C ASP A 41 7.00 -3.84 27.18
N ARG A 42 7.83 -4.82 27.61
CA ARG A 42 8.79 -5.49 26.72
C ARG A 42 8.08 -6.35 25.70
N THR A 43 7.09 -7.14 26.11
CA THR A 43 6.27 -7.95 25.21
C THR A 43 5.56 -7.07 24.17
N LYS A 44 5.00 -5.93 24.61
CA LYS A 44 4.43 -4.93 23.70
C LYS A 44 5.46 -4.39 22.71
N ALA A 45 6.70 -4.14 23.14
CA ALA A 45 7.77 -3.66 22.26
C ALA A 45 8.11 -4.70 21.17
N VAL A 46 8.14 -6.01 21.51
CA VAL A 46 8.34 -7.07 20.52
C VAL A 46 7.17 -7.15 19.54
N ALA A 47 5.92 -7.04 20.02
CA ALA A 47 4.75 -6.94 19.14
C ALA A 47 4.85 -5.73 18.21
N THR A 48 5.22 -4.56 18.72
CA THR A 48 5.38 -3.32 17.95
C THR A 48 6.46 -3.46 16.87
N ASN A 49 7.51 -4.22 17.11
CA ASN A 49 8.54 -4.50 16.11
C ASN A 49 7.95 -5.20 14.87
N VAL A 50 6.96 -6.09 15.04
CA VAL A 50 6.28 -6.74 13.89
C VAL A 50 5.49 -5.73 13.06
N TYR A 51 4.82 -4.75 13.69
CA TYR A 51 4.20 -3.64 12.98
C TYR A 51 5.21 -2.82 12.17
N GLY A 52 6.48 -2.77 12.62
CA GLY A 52 7.57 -2.11 11.90
C GLY A 52 7.81 -2.62 10.48
N TYR A 53 7.41 -3.87 10.18
CA TYR A 53 7.51 -4.46 8.83
C TYR A 53 6.37 -4.06 7.88
N LEU A 54 5.35 -3.33 8.34
CA LEU A 54 4.39 -2.75 7.40
C LEU A 54 5.09 -1.74 6.51
N LYS A 55 4.95 -1.87 5.20
CA LYS A 55 5.48 -0.90 4.24
C LYS A 55 4.46 0.21 3.99
N ASP A 56 4.95 1.41 3.72
CA ASP A 56 4.16 2.46 3.09
C ASP A 56 4.40 2.48 1.58
N GLY A 57 3.55 3.19 0.85
CA GLY A 57 3.69 3.35 -0.60
C GLY A 57 4.38 4.65 -1.02
N TYR A 58 4.85 5.49 -0.09
CA TYR A 58 5.47 6.77 -0.41
C TYR A 58 6.80 6.63 -1.14
N SER A 59 7.54 5.58 -0.79
CA SER A 59 8.86 5.28 -1.36
C SER A 59 9.06 3.79 -1.60
N GLU A 60 7.98 3.09 -1.97
CA GLU A 60 7.91 1.62 -2.01
C GLU A 60 8.98 0.98 -2.89
N VAL A 61 9.21 1.53 -4.09
CA VAL A 61 10.19 0.99 -5.05
C VAL A 61 11.06 2.12 -5.58
N CYS A 62 12.38 1.96 -5.51
CA CYS A 62 13.36 2.95 -6.02
C CYS A 62 13.11 4.37 -5.49
N SER A 63 12.71 4.48 -4.23
CA SER A 63 12.40 5.75 -3.55
C SER A 63 11.28 6.56 -4.23
N THR A 64 10.33 5.87 -4.88
CA THR A 64 9.14 6.48 -5.48
C THR A 64 7.90 5.63 -5.29
N MET A 65 6.73 6.18 -5.56
CA MET A 65 5.46 5.45 -5.52
C MET A 65 5.38 4.46 -6.68
N ILE A 66 4.84 3.27 -6.42
CA ILE A 66 4.68 2.22 -7.44
C ILE A 66 3.73 2.64 -8.58
N ASP A 67 2.88 3.63 -8.33
CA ASP A 67 1.98 4.21 -9.33
C ASP A 67 2.75 4.78 -10.54
N ALA A 68 4.01 5.18 -10.37
CA ALA A 68 4.89 5.60 -11.48
C ALA A 68 5.24 4.46 -12.46
N ALA A 69 4.95 3.20 -12.10
CA ALA A 69 5.04 2.04 -12.99
C ALA A 69 3.70 1.66 -13.64
N THR A 70 2.68 2.51 -13.56
CA THR A 70 1.34 2.30 -14.13
C THR A 70 1.00 3.38 -15.16
N ASP A 71 -0.18 3.30 -15.75
CA ASP A 71 -0.72 4.35 -16.62
C ASP A 71 -1.19 5.60 -15.85
N ASP A 72 -1.03 5.64 -14.52
CA ASP A 72 -1.42 6.78 -13.69
C ASP A 72 -0.31 7.84 -13.56
N ALA A 73 0.97 7.44 -13.69
CA ALA A 73 2.07 8.39 -13.52
C ALA A 73 3.37 7.98 -14.21
N VAL A 74 4.30 8.94 -14.22
CA VAL A 74 5.72 8.75 -14.52
C VAL A 74 6.55 9.31 -13.36
N ASN A 75 7.84 8.98 -13.29
CA ASN A 75 8.79 9.71 -12.47
C ASN A 75 9.41 10.84 -13.30
N ALA A 76 9.56 12.05 -12.75
CA ALA A 76 10.16 13.19 -13.43
C ALA A 76 11.60 12.92 -13.87
N TRP A 77 12.32 12.09 -13.13
CA TRP A 77 13.71 11.72 -13.37
C TRP A 77 13.78 10.41 -14.15
N SER A 78 14.16 10.49 -15.43
CA SER A 78 14.28 9.31 -16.31
C SER A 78 15.34 8.31 -15.87
N THR A 79 16.24 8.70 -14.96
CA THR A 79 17.25 7.83 -14.33
C THR A 79 16.70 7.02 -13.16
N ASN A 80 15.48 7.31 -12.67
CA ASN A 80 14.89 6.56 -11.57
C ASN A 80 14.73 5.07 -11.93
N GLY A 81 15.12 4.19 -11.00
CA GLY A 81 15.10 2.74 -11.20
C GLY A 81 13.71 2.13 -11.42
N ILE A 82 12.62 2.87 -11.13
CA ILE A 82 11.23 2.39 -11.35
C ILE A 82 10.98 1.94 -12.80
N LYS A 83 11.74 2.48 -13.75
CA LYS A 83 11.68 2.10 -15.16
C LYS A 83 11.92 0.61 -15.41
N GLY A 84 12.64 -0.07 -14.50
CA GLY A 84 12.88 -1.50 -14.60
C GLY A 84 11.61 -2.34 -14.69
N PHE A 85 10.43 -1.83 -14.27
CA PHE A 85 9.16 -2.51 -14.49
C PHE A 85 8.65 -2.47 -15.93
N TYR A 86 9.15 -1.56 -16.78
CA TYR A 86 8.55 -1.30 -18.09
C TYR A 86 9.53 -0.98 -19.23
N ASP A 87 10.85 -1.05 -18.99
CA ASP A 87 11.88 -0.80 -20.01
C ASP A 87 12.48 -2.10 -20.61
N GLY A 88 11.96 -3.27 -20.18
CA GLY A 88 12.44 -4.59 -20.60
C GLY A 88 13.63 -5.12 -19.80
N SER A 89 14.13 -4.40 -18.80
CA SER A 89 15.28 -4.82 -17.98
C SER A 89 14.91 -5.71 -16.80
N TRP A 90 13.62 -5.92 -16.53
CA TRP A 90 13.16 -6.74 -15.41
C TRP A 90 13.63 -8.20 -15.60
N ASN A 91 14.35 -8.75 -14.63
CA ASN A 91 14.98 -10.05 -14.70
C ASN A 91 14.99 -10.79 -13.36
N THR A 92 15.43 -12.03 -13.36
CA THR A 92 15.43 -12.95 -12.21
C THR A 92 16.64 -12.79 -11.29
N SER A 93 17.75 -12.24 -11.78
CA SER A 93 18.98 -12.10 -10.99
C SER A 93 18.90 -10.98 -9.97
N ALA A 94 18.23 -9.86 -10.33
CA ALA A 94 17.98 -8.73 -9.47
C ALA A 94 16.60 -8.13 -9.75
N PRO A 95 15.53 -8.79 -9.29
CA PRO A 95 14.17 -8.36 -9.59
C PRO A 95 13.86 -7.00 -8.96
N ILE A 96 13.36 -6.07 -9.77
CA ILE A 96 12.90 -4.78 -9.23
C ILE A 96 11.71 -5.00 -8.29
N GLY A 97 11.72 -4.30 -7.17
CA GLY A 97 10.63 -4.35 -6.18
C GLY A 97 10.52 -5.68 -5.45
N ASP A 98 11.59 -6.48 -5.47
CA ASP A 98 11.64 -7.74 -4.72
C ASP A 98 11.42 -7.51 -3.23
N VAL A 99 10.58 -8.37 -2.63
CA VAL A 99 10.23 -8.32 -1.21
C VAL A 99 10.24 -9.71 -0.57
N TRP A 100 10.75 -10.73 -1.26
CA TRP A 100 10.74 -12.12 -0.79
C TRP A 100 11.38 -12.23 0.60
N GLU A 101 12.64 -11.90 0.71
CA GLU A 101 13.37 -11.96 1.98
C GLU A 101 12.73 -11.04 3.04
N TYR A 102 12.33 -9.84 2.65
CA TYR A 102 11.76 -8.86 3.57
C TYR A 102 10.51 -9.38 4.28
N TYR A 103 9.54 -9.92 3.53
CA TYR A 103 8.31 -10.43 4.15
C TYR A 103 8.50 -11.76 4.85
N TYR A 104 9.41 -12.64 4.41
CA TYR A 104 9.71 -13.84 5.20
C TYR A 104 10.41 -13.51 6.52
N ARG A 105 11.23 -12.47 6.59
CA ARG A 105 11.74 -11.94 7.87
C ARG A 105 10.61 -11.40 8.75
N ALA A 106 9.66 -10.69 8.18
CA ALA A 106 8.47 -10.20 8.91
C ALA A 106 7.64 -11.36 9.47
N ILE A 107 7.42 -12.41 8.67
CA ILE A 107 6.73 -13.63 9.07
C ILE A 107 7.49 -14.36 10.19
N ALA A 108 8.81 -14.47 10.08
CA ALA A 108 9.64 -15.07 11.13
C ALA A 108 9.55 -14.28 12.44
N ALA A 109 9.57 -12.95 12.39
CA ALA A 109 9.38 -12.10 13.57
C ALA A 109 7.98 -12.27 14.19
N ALA A 110 6.95 -12.44 13.34
CA ALA A 110 5.60 -12.71 13.81
C ALA A 110 5.50 -14.09 14.48
N ASN A 111 6.07 -15.14 13.89
CA ASN A 111 6.11 -16.47 14.46
C ASN A 111 6.88 -16.48 15.80
N TYR A 112 8.04 -15.82 15.85
CA TYR A 112 8.80 -15.66 17.08
C TYR A 112 7.95 -15.04 18.20
N PHE A 113 7.19 -13.98 17.90
CA PHE A 113 6.29 -13.38 18.88
C PHE A 113 5.19 -14.34 19.33
N ILE A 114 4.49 -14.99 18.39
CA ILE A 114 3.36 -15.87 18.70
C ILE A 114 3.79 -17.05 19.57
N GLU A 115 4.97 -17.63 19.30
CA GLU A 115 5.49 -18.78 20.03
C GLU A 115 5.96 -18.45 21.45
N HIS A 116 6.41 -17.21 21.69
CA HIS A 116 7.01 -16.83 22.98
C HIS A 116 6.13 -15.88 23.80
N CYS A 117 5.00 -15.39 23.26
CA CYS A 117 4.11 -14.49 23.99
C CYS A 117 3.52 -15.18 25.23
N PRO A 118 3.79 -14.68 26.44
CA PRO A 118 3.29 -15.30 27.65
C PRO A 118 1.78 -15.08 27.81
N ALA A 119 1.11 -16.02 28.44
CA ALA A 119 -0.32 -15.90 28.73
C ALA A 119 -0.62 -14.89 29.85
N ASP A 120 0.33 -14.63 30.74
CA ASP A 120 0.18 -13.81 31.93
C ASP A 120 1.54 -13.41 32.53
N PHE A 121 1.51 -12.42 33.44
CA PHE A 121 2.64 -12.01 34.28
C PHE A 121 2.24 -12.06 35.76
N PRO A 122 2.22 -13.24 36.42
CA PRO A 122 1.73 -13.38 37.79
C PRO A 122 2.47 -12.50 38.81
N ALA A 123 3.78 -12.27 38.61
CA ALA A 123 4.58 -11.39 39.45
C ALA A 123 4.16 -9.91 39.39
N ALA A 124 3.45 -9.51 38.35
CA ALA A 124 2.94 -8.15 38.16
C ALA A 124 1.53 -7.93 38.69
N LYS A 125 0.87 -8.95 39.26
CA LYS A 125 -0.55 -8.94 39.66
C LYS A 125 -0.97 -7.76 40.56
N TYR A 126 -0.06 -7.20 41.30
CA TYR A 126 -0.33 -6.05 42.19
C TYR A 126 0.06 -4.71 41.59
N GLN A 127 0.49 -4.67 40.32
CA GLN A 127 0.79 -3.42 39.64
C GLN A 127 -0.50 -2.71 39.22
N GLU A 128 -0.43 -1.39 39.15
CA GLU A 128 -1.52 -0.56 38.60
C GLU A 128 -1.86 -0.99 37.17
N LYS A 129 -3.15 -1.05 36.87
CA LYS A 129 -3.68 -1.41 35.53
C LYS A 129 -3.35 -2.82 35.06
N TYR A 130 -3.04 -3.74 35.98
CA TYR A 130 -2.73 -5.13 35.63
C TYR A 130 -3.80 -5.75 34.74
N GLU A 131 -5.07 -5.66 35.12
CA GLU A 131 -6.19 -6.26 34.36
C GLU A 131 -6.35 -5.66 32.96
N GLU A 132 -6.09 -4.36 32.79
CA GLU A 132 -6.09 -3.70 31.48
C GLU A 132 -4.95 -4.23 30.61
N LYS A 133 -3.72 -4.26 31.15
CA LYS A 133 -2.54 -4.78 30.47
C LYS A 133 -2.69 -6.27 30.12
N LEU A 134 -3.33 -7.05 30.97
CA LEU A 134 -3.60 -8.47 30.71
C LEU A 134 -4.62 -8.66 29.58
N LYS A 135 -5.63 -7.81 29.49
CA LYS A 135 -6.57 -7.82 28.35
C LYS A 135 -5.84 -7.50 27.05
N GLU A 136 -4.97 -6.50 27.04
CA GLU A 136 -4.16 -6.16 25.87
C GLU A 136 -3.22 -7.31 25.49
N LEU A 137 -2.51 -7.90 26.46
CA LEU A 137 -1.60 -9.03 26.25
C LEU A 137 -2.29 -10.19 25.50
N LYS A 138 -3.51 -10.51 25.89
CA LYS A 138 -4.32 -11.58 25.27
C LYS A 138 -4.72 -11.29 23.82
N LEU A 139 -4.70 -10.04 23.37
CA LEU A 139 -5.00 -9.64 22.00
C LEU A 139 -3.78 -9.68 21.09
N TYR A 140 -2.57 -9.44 21.62
CA TYR A 140 -1.36 -9.36 20.81
C TYR A 140 -1.12 -10.59 19.91
N PRO A 141 -1.29 -11.84 20.33
CA PRO A 141 -1.11 -12.98 19.43
C PRO A 141 -2.01 -12.92 18.19
N TYR A 142 -3.24 -12.47 18.34
CA TYR A 142 -4.19 -12.34 17.22
C TYR A 142 -3.90 -11.14 16.32
N GLU A 143 -3.40 -10.04 16.87
CA GLU A 143 -2.92 -8.91 16.09
C GLU A 143 -1.71 -9.31 15.24
N ILE A 144 -0.75 -10.02 15.86
CA ILE A 144 0.46 -10.47 15.16
C ILE A 144 0.12 -11.58 14.15
N GLN A 145 -0.85 -12.45 14.44
CA GLN A 145 -1.41 -13.39 13.47
C GLN A 145 -2.01 -12.65 12.26
N ALA A 146 -2.77 -11.57 12.48
CA ALA A 146 -3.31 -10.74 11.41
C ALA A 146 -2.21 -10.12 10.54
N LEU A 147 -1.12 -9.61 11.14
CA LEU A 147 0.03 -9.07 10.41
C LEU A 147 0.78 -10.16 9.65
N ARG A 148 1.04 -11.32 10.26
CA ARG A 148 1.63 -12.50 9.60
C ARG A 148 0.84 -12.88 8.36
N THR A 149 -0.48 -12.93 8.48
CA THR A 149 -1.41 -13.24 7.40
C THR A 149 -1.35 -12.19 6.28
N TYR A 150 -1.27 -10.90 6.64
CA TYR A 150 -1.07 -9.81 5.69
C TYR A 150 0.27 -9.96 4.93
N PHE A 151 1.36 -10.30 5.60
CA PHE A 151 2.66 -10.50 4.95
C PHE A 151 2.66 -11.68 3.98
N HIS A 152 1.95 -12.76 4.29
CA HIS A 152 1.75 -13.87 3.34
C HIS A 152 0.94 -13.42 2.11
N PHE A 153 -0.07 -12.58 2.27
CA PHE A 153 -0.80 -12.03 1.13
C PHE A 153 0.09 -11.11 0.26
N GLU A 154 0.96 -10.33 0.88
CA GLU A 154 1.92 -9.47 0.15
C GLU A 154 2.87 -10.31 -0.72
N LEU A 155 3.30 -11.49 -0.24
CA LEU A 155 4.05 -12.46 -1.03
C LEU A 155 3.17 -13.09 -2.12
N LEU A 156 1.98 -13.57 -1.75
CA LEU A 156 1.07 -14.29 -2.65
C LEU A 156 0.70 -13.49 -3.91
N LYS A 157 0.35 -12.20 -3.73
CA LYS A 157 -0.03 -11.33 -4.86
C LYS A 157 1.13 -11.05 -5.82
N ARG A 158 2.39 -11.21 -5.36
CA ARG A 158 3.60 -10.99 -6.16
C ARG A 158 4.10 -12.29 -6.81
N TYR A 159 4.18 -13.36 -6.04
CA TYR A 159 4.91 -14.57 -6.44
C TYR A 159 4.02 -15.77 -6.76
N LYS A 160 2.70 -15.65 -6.67
CA LYS A 160 1.70 -16.69 -6.99
C LYS A 160 1.75 -17.91 -6.05
N ASN A 161 2.86 -18.65 -6.06
CA ASN A 161 3.08 -19.80 -5.19
C ASN A 161 4.10 -19.42 -4.12
N ILE A 162 3.76 -19.65 -2.85
CA ILE A 162 4.56 -19.20 -1.71
C ILE A 162 4.69 -20.30 -0.66
N ILE A 163 5.73 -20.22 0.14
CA ILE A 163 5.86 -21.07 1.33
C ILE A 163 4.96 -20.50 2.43
N ILE A 164 4.06 -21.33 2.96
CA ILE A 164 3.29 -20.99 4.16
C ILE A 164 4.17 -21.25 5.38
N ALA A 165 4.66 -20.17 6.01
CA ALA A 165 5.48 -20.26 7.21
C ALA A 165 4.64 -19.90 8.43
N ASP A 166 3.98 -20.90 9.02
CA ASP A 166 3.02 -20.77 10.12
C ASP A 166 3.65 -20.90 11.51
N ARG A 167 4.93 -21.29 11.61
CA ARG A 167 5.75 -21.40 12.82
C ARG A 167 7.20 -21.01 12.53
N GLN A 168 8.04 -21.04 13.53
CA GLN A 168 9.48 -21.00 13.30
C GLN A 168 9.99 -22.33 12.73
N PHE A 169 10.91 -22.23 11.80
CA PHE A 169 11.57 -23.36 11.16
C PHE A 169 13.07 -23.29 11.38
N THR A 170 13.73 -24.44 11.50
CA THR A 170 15.19 -24.52 11.46
C THR A 170 15.69 -24.26 10.04
N LEU A 171 16.98 -23.94 9.91
CA LEU A 171 17.60 -23.71 8.59
C LEU A 171 17.50 -24.96 7.69
N GLU A 172 17.57 -26.15 8.29
CA GLU A 172 17.44 -27.43 7.56
C GLU A 172 16.02 -27.62 7.03
N GLU A 173 15.00 -27.34 7.86
CA GLU A 173 13.61 -27.44 7.44
C GLU A 173 13.25 -26.44 6.32
N VAL A 174 13.71 -25.17 6.42
CA VAL A 174 13.37 -24.09 5.46
C VAL A 174 13.70 -24.49 4.02
N ASN A 175 14.84 -25.17 3.80
CA ASN A 175 15.28 -25.53 2.46
C ASN A 175 14.50 -26.72 1.84
N GLU A 176 13.73 -27.44 2.66
CA GLU A 176 12.90 -28.58 2.26
C GLU A 176 11.40 -28.25 2.16
N LEU A 177 11.01 -27.02 2.53
CA LEU A 177 9.60 -26.61 2.51
C LEU A 177 9.06 -26.60 1.07
N GLN A 178 7.86 -27.13 0.91
CA GLN A 178 7.14 -27.11 -0.36
C GLN A 178 6.33 -25.81 -0.49
N PRO A 179 6.35 -25.15 -1.65
CA PRO A 179 5.47 -24.02 -1.89
C PRO A 179 4.02 -24.50 -1.98
N ALA A 180 3.14 -23.78 -1.31
CA ALA A 180 1.70 -23.92 -1.48
C ALA A 180 1.28 -23.33 -2.83
N THR A 181 0.33 -23.95 -3.48
CA THR A 181 -0.34 -23.36 -4.64
C THR A 181 -1.08 -22.09 -4.23
N PHE A 182 -1.35 -21.23 -5.20
CA PHE A 182 -2.13 -20.02 -4.97
C PHE A 182 -3.46 -20.30 -4.23
N ALA A 183 -4.17 -21.36 -4.62
CA ALA A 183 -5.45 -21.72 -4.01
C ALA A 183 -5.30 -22.20 -2.55
N GLU A 184 -4.28 -23.01 -2.25
CA GLU A 184 -3.98 -23.45 -0.89
C GLU A 184 -3.61 -22.27 0.01
N ALA A 185 -2.74 -21.37 -0.49
CA ALA A 185 -2.36 -20.16 0.24
C ALA A 185 -3.56 -19.24 0.50
N VAL A 186 -4.45 -19.05 -0.48
CA VAL A 186 -5.71 -18.30 -0.28
C VAL A 186 -6.56 -18.93 0.82
N ASN A 187 -6.73 -20.26 0.81
CA ASN A 187 -7.54 -20.95 1.82
C ASN A 187 -6.93 -20.82 3.21
N TRP A 188 -5.60 -20.93 3.33
CA TRP A 188 -4.90 -20.74 4.60
C TRP A 188 -5.06 -19.31 5.11
N ILE A 189 -4.81 -18.28 4.29
CA ILE A 189 -4.98 -16.86 4.64
C ILE A 189 -6.41 -16.59 5.11
N VAL A 190 -7.42 -17.11 4.41
CA VAL A 190 -8.83 -16.95 4.78
C VAL A 190 -9.12 -17.56 6.14
N GLY A 191 -8.57 -18.76 6.41
CA GLY A 191 -8.70 -19.44 7.71
C GLY A 191 -8.07 -18.63 8.85
N GLU A 192 -6.87 -18.10 8.64
CA GLU A 192 -6.17 -17.23 9.61
C GLU A 192 -6.97 -15.93 9.89
N CYS A 193 -7.54 -15.31 8.84
CA CYS A 193 -8.41 -14.14 9.01
C CYS A 193 -9.66 -14.49 9.82
N ASP A 194 -10.30 -15.63 9.56
CA ASP A 194 -11.49 -16.06 10.28
C ASP A 194 -11.20 -16.36 11.75
N GLU A 195 -10.03 -16.92 12.05
CA GLU A 195 -9.61 -17.17 13.43
C GLU A 195 -9.33 -15.85 14.17
N ALA A 196 -8.50 -14.97 13.62
CA ALA A 196 -8.18 -13.69 14.24
C ALA A 196 -9.44 -12.82 14.46
N ALA A 197 -10.40 -12.84 13.52
CA ALA A 197 -11.65 -12.08 13.62
C ALA A 197 -12.54 -12.46 14.81
N LYS A 198 -12.36 -13.66 15.41
CA LYS A 198 -13.12 -14.09 16.58
C LYS A 198 -12.71 -13.35 17.84
N PHE A 199 -11.44 -12.95 17.92
CA PHE A 199 -10.83 -12.40 19.13
C PHE A 199 -10.55 -10.89 19.02
N LEU A 200 -10.23 -10.40 17.83
CA LEU A 200 -9.92 -8.99 17.65
C LEU A 200 -11.14 -8.10 17.85
N PRO A 201 -10.99 -6.97 18.58
CA PRO A 201 -12.06 -6.00 18.76
C PRO A 201 -12.35 -5.25 17.45
N VAL A 202 -13.55 -4.70 17.36
CA VAL A 202 -13.93 -3.81 16.26
C VAL A 202 -13.17 -2.49 16.34
N THR A 203 -12.89 -2.01 17.55
CA THR A 203 -12.10 -0.80 17.84
C THR A 203 -11.34 -0.97 19.14
N PHE A 204 -10.18 -0.32 19.25
CA PHE A 204 -9.43 -0.21 20.51
C PHE A 204 -9.81 1.05 21.32
N LYS A 205 -10.64 1.93 20.77
CA LYS A 205 -11.10 3.13 21.45
C LYS A 205 -11.86 2.77 22.74
N GLY A 206 -11.43 3.34 23.85
CA GLY A 206 -11.99 3.05 25.18
C GLY A 206 -11.56 1.70 25.79
N MET A 207 -10.70 0.92 25.10
CA MET A 207 -10.17 -0.34 25.64
C MET A 207 -8.80 -0.19 26.29
N THR A 208 -8.02 0.78 25.86
CA THR A 208 -6.69 1.09 26.38
C THR A 208 -6.68 2.50 26.98
N SER A 209 -5.70 2.77 27.85
CA SER A 209 -5.56 4.10 28.45
C SER A 209 -5.17 5.21 27.47
N THR A 210 -4.80 4.84 26.24
CA THR A 210 -4.27 5.75 25.21
C THR A 210 -5.10 5.81 23.93
N ASP A 211 -6.25 5.12 23.87
CA ASP A 211 -7.07 5.03 22.65
C ASP A 211 -6.22 4.75 21.39
N GLU A 212 -5.38 3.71 21.45
CA GLU A 212 -4.38 3.39 20.43
C GLU A 212 -5.02 3.15 19.06
N VAL A 213 -4.86 4.12 18.17
CA VAL A 213 -5.26 4.01 16.76
C VAL A 213 -4.13 3.36 15.95
N GLY A 214 -4.48 2.56 14.95
CA GLY A 214 -3.48 1.90 14.08
C GLY A 214 -3.16 0.46 14.46
N ARG A 215 -3.73 -0.09 15.53
CA ARG A 215 -3.66 -1.52 15.87
C ARG A 215 -4.55 -2.35 14.93
N ALA A 216 -4.17 -3.61 14.70
CA ALA A 216 -4.97 -4.53 13.88
C ALA A 216 -6.30 -4.84 14.55
N THR A 217 -7.41 -4.59 13.86
CA THR A 217 -8.78 -4.76 14.34
C THR A 217 -9.50 -5.87 13.59
N LYS A 218 -10.68 -6.25 14.05
CA LYS A 218 -11.61 -7.13 13.32
C LYS A 218 -11.89 -6.57 11.91
N GLY A 219 -12.04 -5.25 11.76
CA GLY A 219 -12.24 -4.62 10.46
C GLY A 219 -11.05 -4.84 9.52
N MET A 220 -9.82 -4.73 10.01
CA MET A 220 -8.61 -4.98 9.23
C MET A 220 -8.57 -6.41 8.67
N VAL A 221 -8.78 -7.44 9.49
CA VAL A 221 -8.70 -8.83 9.01
C VAL A 221 -9.84 -9.20 8.07
N LEU A 222 -11.04 -8.65 8.28
CA LEU A 222 -12.16 -8.84 7.34
C LEU A 222 -11.92 -8.13 6.01
N ALA A 223 -11.32 -6.93 6.02
CA ALA A 223 -10.93 -6.23 4.81
C ALA A 223 -9.81 -6.96 4.05
N LEU A 224 -8.83 -7.51 4.76
CA LEU A 224 -7.79 -8.37 4.17
C LEU A 224 -8.42 -9.59 3.51
N LYS A 225 -9.31 -10.32 4.21
CA LYS A 225 -10.03 -11.46 3.66
C LYS A 225 -10.79 -11.11 2.39
N ALA A 226 -11.49 -9.96 2.38
CA ALA A 226 -12.22 -9.48 1.22
C ALA A 226 -11.30 -9.23 0.02
N ARG A 227 -10.15 -8.56 0.24
CA ARG A 227 -9.16 -8.29 -0.81
C ARG A 227 -8.54 -9.58 -1.36
N VAL A 228 -8.17 -10.52 -0.49
CA VAL A 228 -7.61 -11.83 -0.89
C VAL A 228 -8.59 -12.60 -1.78
N LEU A 229 -9.86 -12.68 -1.37
CA LEU A 229 -10.90 -13.37 -2.13
C LEU A 229 -11.24 -12.65 -3.45
N LEU A 230 -11.20 -11.32 -3.48
CA LEU A 230 -11.34 -10.55 -4.72
C LEU A 230 -10.23 -10.90 -5.72
N TYR A 231 -8.97 -10.96 -5.26
CA TYR A 231 -7.83 -11.35 -6.10
C TYR A 231 -7.97 -12.80 -6.59
N ALA A 232 -8.44 -13.71 -5.72
CA ALA A 232 -8.66 -15.11 -6.07
C ALA A 232 -9.80 -15.32 -7.08
N ALA A 233 -10.76 -14.40 -7.14
CA ALA A 233 -11.87 -14.41 -8.10
C ALA A 233 -11.52 -13.72 -9.42
N SER A 234 -10.53 -12.81 -9.42
CA SER A 234 -10.17 -11.97 -10.56
C SER A 234 -9.58 -12.77 -11.74
N PRO A 235 -9.65 -12.25 -12.98
CA PRO A 235 -9.25 -12.95 -14.20
C PRO A 235 -7.86 -13.60 -14.18
N LEU A 236 -6.88 -12.97 -13.54
CA LEU A 236 -5.52 -13.52 -13.40
C LEU A 236 -5.50 -14.89 -12.70
N ASN A 237 -6.43 -15.16 -11.78
CA ASN A 237 -6.44 -16.34 -10.92
C ASN A 237 -7.67 -17.24 -11.12
N SER A 238 -8.59 -16.82 -11.96
CA SER A 238 -9.85 -17.56 -12.16
C SER A 238 -10.51 -17.21 -13.49
N THR A 239 -11.09 -18.20 -14.13
CA THR A 239 -11.96 -18.01 -15.30
C THR A 239 -13.41 -17.95 -14.81
N ASP A 240 -14.04 -16.78 -14.90
CA ASP A 240 -15.46 -16.45 -14.60
C ASP A 240 -16.18 -17.43 -13.65
N ASN A 241 -15.71 -17.51 -12.42
CA ASN A 241 -16.25 -18.41 -11.40
C ASN A 241 -17.16 -17.66 -10.44
N GLN A 242 -18.47 -17.72 -10.67
CA GLN A 242 -19.49 -17.06 -9.85
C GLN A 242 -19.32 -17.36 -8.35
N ALA A 243 -19.01 -18.62 -7.97
CA ALA A 243 -18.88 -18.99 -6.56
C ALA A 243 -17.71 -18.27 -5.88
N LYS A 244 -16.58 -18.02 -6.60
CA LYS A 244 -15.47 -17.24 -6.06
C LYS A 244 -15.86 -15.76 -5.87
N TRP A 245 -16.57 -15.17 -6.84
CA TRP A 245 -17.07 -13.81 -6.73
C TRP A 245 -18.05 -13.65 -5.57
N LEU A 246 -18.95 -14.61 -5.35
CA LEU A 246 -19.84 -14.60 -4.19
C LEU A 246 -19.11 -14.67 -2.86
N LYS A 247 -18.04 -15.48 -2.76
CA LYS A 247 -17.20 -15.52 -1.55
C LYS A 247 -16.56 -14.14 -1.28
N ALA A 248 -16.06 -13.48 -2.33
CA ALA A 248 -15.48 -12.12 -2.22
C ALA A 248 -16.54 -11.09 -1.81
N ALA A 249 -17.72 -11.10 -2.42
CA ALA A 249 -18.83 -10.21 -2.07
C ALA A 249 -19.27 -10.39 -0.63
N LYS A 250 -19.41 -11.65 -0.17
CA LYS A 250 -19.76 -11.99 1.22
C LYS A 250 -18.72 -11.49 2.22
N ALA A 251 -17.44 -11.62 1.87
CA ALA A 251 -16.36 -11.15 2.73
C ALA A 251 -16.32 -9.62 2.84
N ALA A 252 -16.50 -8.91 1.73
CA ALA A 252 -16.57 -7.44 1.75
C ALA A 252 -17.84 -6.96 2.51
N LYS A 253 -18.97 -7.64 2.32
CA LYS A 253 -20.20 -7.38 3.08
C LYS A 253 -20.00 -7.54 4.59
N ALA A 254 -19.19 -8.48 5.04
CA ALA A 254 -18.93 -8.67 6.47
C ALA A 254 -18.26 -7.44 7.12
N VAL A 255 -17.46 -6.66 6.36
CA VAL A 255 -16.93 -5.38 6.84
C VAL A 255 -18.03 -4.32 6.90
N ILE A 256 -18.87 -4.25 5.87
CA ILE A 256 -20.01 -3.30 5.81
C ILE A 256 -20.95 -3.55 6.99
N ASP A 257 -21.25 -4.82 7.30
CA ASP A 257 -22.15 -5.22 8.39
C ASP A 257 -21.60 -4.90 9.80
N LEU A 258 -20.32 -4.54 9.95
CA LEU A 258 -19.81 -4.04 11.24
C LEU A 258 -20.45 -2.71 11.64
N ASN A 259 -20.95 -1.93 10.67
CA ASN A 259 -21.62 -0.63 10.90
C ASN A 259 -20.79 0.41 11.68
N VAL A 260 -19.47 0.35 11.55
CA VAL A 260 -18.55 1.29 12.22
C VAL A 260 -17.79 2.17 11.25
N TYR A 261 -17.81 1.81 9.96
CA TYR A 261 -17.18 2.56 8.87
C TYR A 261 -18.23 3.27 8.03
N GLN A 262 -17.88 4.42 7.48
CA GLN A 262 -18.80 5.24 6.70
C GLN A 262 -18.08 6.19 5.76
N GLU A 263 -18.64 6.39 4.54
CA GLU A 263 -18.31 7.51 3.65
C GLU A 263 -19.06 8.76 4.11
N LYS A 264 -18.36 9.71 4.71
CA LYS A 264 -18.97 10.91 5.27
C LYS A 264 -18.75 12.12 4.36
N PRO A 265 -19.81 12.80 3.93
CA PRO A 265 -19.70 13.95 3.03
C PRO A 265 -18.73 15.02 3.54
N GLY A 266 -17.82 15.46 2.67
CA GLY A 266 -16.85 16.53 2.95
C GLY A 266 -15.71 16.14 3.91
N GLU A 267 -15.62 14.87 4.34
CA GLU A 267 -14.54 14.43 5.21
C GLU A 267 -13.23 14.25 4.42
N GLU A 268 -12.14 14.82 4.95
CA GLU A 268 -10.79 14.50 4.48
C GLU A 268 -10.40 13.11 5.00
N VAL A 269 -10.03 12.21 4.11
CA VAL A 269 -9.71 10.82 4.47
C VAL A 269 -8.21 10.52 4.49
N ILE A 270 -7.43 11.20 3.67
CA ILE A 270 -5.98 11.01 3.58
C ILE A 270 -5.28 11.67 4.78
N ASN A 271 -4.37 10.95 5.41
CA ASN A 271 -3.68 11.38 6.64
C ASN A 271 -4.63 11.67 7.83
N ASN A 272 -5.88 11.19 7.79
CA ASN A 272 -6.85 11.36 8.85
C ASN A 272 -7.23 9.99 9.48
N PRO A 273 -6.53 9.54 10.52
CA PRO A 273 -6.81 8.25 11.16
C PRO A 273 -8.11 8.23 11.97
N ASN A 274 -8.74 9.39 12.17
CA ASN A 274 -10.04 9.52 12.85
C ASN A 274 -11.22 9.49 11.86
N SER A 275 -10.93 9.47 10.57
CA SER A 275 -11.96 9.28 9.54
C SER A 275 -12.67 7.95 9.72
N LEU A 276 -13.99 7.94 9.50
CA LEU A 276 -14.77 6.70 9.48
C LEU A 276 -14.48 5.85 8.25
N ASP A 277 -13.79 6.39 7.24
CA ASP A 277 -13.28 5.63 6.10
C ASP A 277 -11.98 4.86 6.45
N PHE A 278 -11.22 5.29 7.46
CA PHE A 278 -9.94 4.66 7.83
C PHE A 278 -10.17 3.33 8.56
N ILE A 279 -9.62 2.24 8.03
CA ILE A 279 -9.67 0.91 8.64
C ILE A 279 -8.32 0.55 9.26
N PHE A 280 -7.23 0.67 8.50
CA PHE A 280 -5.89 0.31 8.93
C PHE A 280 -4.83 0.98 8.06
N GLY A 281 -3.68 1.33 8.64
CA GLY A 281 -2.60 1.99 7.92
C GLY A 281 -1.24 1.90 8.59
N ARG A 282 -0.20 2.25 7.82
CA ARG A 282 1.16 2.39 8.29
C ARG A 282 1.38 3.82 8.79
N TRP A 283 1.78 3.94 10.04
CA TRP A 283 2.18 5.19 10.67
C TRP A 283 3.66 5.42 10.47
N ASN A 284 4.02 6.51 9.80
CA ASN A 284 5.40 6.88 9.57
C ASN A 284 5.89 7.84 10.65
N GLY A 285 7.21 7.92 10.81
CA GLY A 285 7.82 8.97 11.63
C GLY A 285 7.58 10.36 11.03
N VAL A 286 7.81 11.38 11.82
CA VAL A 286 7.76 12.78 11.37
C VAL A 286 8.89 13.03 10.37
N SER A 287 8.56 13.46 9.16
CA SER A 287 9.50 13.66 8.04
C SER A 287 8.95 14.70 7.05
N ASN A 288 9.82 15.25 6.22
CA ASN A 288 9.49 16.06 5.04
C ASN A 288 10.07 15.47 3.74
N SER A 289 10.55 14.23 3.81
CA SER A 289 11.19 13.58 2.66
C SER A 289 10.22 13.37 1.50
N PHE A 290 8.94 13.12 1.79
CA PHE A 290 7.93 12.95 0.74
C PHE A 290 7.64 14.26 0.01
N GLU A 291 7.55 15.39 0.72
CA GLU A 291 7.40 16.72 0.15
C GLU A 291 8.64 17.12 -0.65
N SER A 292 9.84 16.90 -0.10
CA SER A 292 11.09 17.15 -0.82
C SER A 292 11.17 16.36 -2.12
N ALA A 293 10.75 15.10 -2.11
CA ALA A 293 10.72 14.28 -3.31
C ALA A 293 9.71 14.75 -4.36
N ASN A 294 8.54 15.30 -3.94
CA ASN A 294 7.38 15.46 -4.83
C ASN A 294 6.88 16.89 -5.02
N PHE A 295 7.32 17.89 -4.22
CA PHE A 295 6.97 19.28 -4.53
C PHE A 295 7.46 19.64 -5.93
N PRO A 296 6.70 20.42 -6.70
CA PRO A 296 7.09 20.79 -8.05
C PRO A 296 8.46 21.49 -8.07
N ILE A 297 9.25 21.22 -9.09
CA ILE A 297 10.47 22.02 -9.33
C ILE A 297 10.12 23.50 -9.42
N GLY A 298 10.97 24.39 -8.86
CA GLY A 298 10.70 25.82 -8.75
C GLY A 298 10.11 26.24 -7.41
N TYR A 299 9.63 25.30 -6.61
CA TYR A 299 9.40 25.48 -5.18
C TYR A 299 10.66 25.09 -4.41
N GLU A 300 10.92 25.77 -3.29
CA GLU A 300 12.10 25.49 -2.47
C GLU A 300 12.19 24.03 -2.06
N GLY A 301 13.34 23.39 -2.32
CA GLY A 301 13.59 21.98 -1.98
C GLY A 301 12.79 20.93 -2.76
N GLY A 302 11.96 21.34 -3.74
CA GLY A 302 11.13 20.43 -4.53
C GLY A 302 11.89 19.72 -5.67
N ASN A 303 11.56 18.43 -5.90
CA ASN A 303 12.19 17.59 -6.91
C ASN A 303 11.21 16.94 -7.90
N SER A 304 9.95 17.33 -7.91
CA SER A 304 8.87 16.88 -8.84
C SER A 304 8.48 15.41 -8.77
N GLY A 305 9.35 14.52 -8.36
CA GLY A 305 9.16 13.07 -8.14
C GLY A 305 8.12 12.39 -9.04
N VAL A 306 6.99 12.06 -8.46
CA VAL A 306 5.87 11.42 -9.15
C VAL A 306 5.03 12.47 -9.88
N CYS A 307 4.90 12.29 -11.18
CA CYS A 307 4.14 13.16 -12.07
C CYS A 307 2.93 12.42 -12.63
N PRO A 308 1.70 12.81 -12.25
CA PRO A 308 0.49 12.22 -12.81
C PRO A 308 0.46 12.26 -14.33
N SER A 309 -0.10 11.24 -14.97
CA SER A 309 -0.27 11.18 -16.42
C SER A 309 -1.56 11.85 -16.87
N HIS A 310 -1.63 12.19 -18.14
CA HIS A 310 -2.90 12.62 -18.74
C HIS A 310 -3.91 11.48 -18.83
N ASN A 311 -3.44 10.22 -18.93
CA ASN A 311 -4.30 9.04 -18.86
C ASN A 311 -5.09 8.97 -17.52
N LEU A 312 -4.48 9.39 -16.41
CA LEU A 312 -5.19 9.49 -15.12
C LEU A 312 -6.13 10.69 -15.11
N VAL A 313 -5.68 11.86 -15.61
CA VAL A 313 -6.50 13.09 -15.64
C VAL A 313 -7.78 12.88 -16.46
N GLU A 314 -7.71 12.13 -17.56
CA GLU A 314 -8.90 11.74 -18.36
C GLU A 314 -9.85 10.81 -17.60
N ALA A 315 -9.38 10.05 -16.61
CA ALA A 315 -10.22 9.16 -15.84
C ALA A 315 -11.19 9.89 -14.89
N PHE A 316 -10.88 11.12 -14.49
CA PHE A 316 -11.77 11.94 -13.69
C PHE A 316 -12.92 12.47 -14.56
N ASP A 317 -14.15 12.32 -14.09
CA ASP A 317 -15.35 12.77 -14.80
C ASP A 317 -15.44 14.30 -14.91
N MET A 318 -16.36 14.79 -15.73
CA MET A 318 -16.89 16.15 -15.63
C MET A 318 -17.69 16.31 -14.33
N ARG A 319 -17.89 17.52 -13.87
CA ARG A 319 -18.60 17.84 -12.61
C ARG A 319 -20.03 17.31 -12.57
N ASP A 320 -20.70 17.23 -13.71
CA ASP A 320 -22.04 16.68 -13.85
C ASP A 320 -22.09 15.13 -13.81
N GLY A 321 -20.94 14.47 -13.73
CA GLY A 321 -20.81 13.01 -13.70
C GLY A 321 -20.69 12.35 -15.06
N THR A 322 -20.68 13.11 -16.16
CA THR A 322 -20.40 12.56 -17.48
C THR A 322 -18.92 12.18 -17.62
N PRO A 323 -18.59 11.07 -18.32
CA PRO A 323 -17.20 10.74 -18.60
C PRO A 323 -16.50 11.85 -19.37
N PHE A 324 -15.29 12.21 -18.96
CA PHE A 324 -14.47 13.14 -19.72
C PHE A 324 -14.10 12.55 -21.09
N ASP A 325 -14.19 13.36 -22.14
CA ASP A 325 -13.76 13.01 -23.49
C ASP A 325 -12.90 14.12 -24.08
N TRP A 326 -11.60 13.84 -24.27
CA TRP A 326 -10.67 14.79 -24.89
C TRP A 326 -11.07 15.23 -26.31
N ASN A 327 -11.77 14.38 -27.06
CA ASN A 327 -12.23 14.70 -28.41
C ASN A 327 -13.43 15.67 -28.43
N ASN A 328 -14.12 15.80 -27.29
CA ASN A 328 -15.16 16.82 -27.10
C ASN A 328 -14.51 18.19 -26.85
N PRO A 329 -14.68 19.20 -27.73
CA PRO A 329 -14.07 20.52 -27.54
C PRO A 329 -14.48 21.22 -26.23
N GLU A 330 -15.74 21.03 -25.78
CA GLU A 330 -16.19 21.62 -24.51
C GLU A 330 -15.49 21.00 -23.32
N HIS A 331 -15.35 19.66 -23.27
CA HIS A 331 -14.61 18.98 -22.20
C HIS A 331 -13.13 19.39 -22.23
N ARG A 332 -12.51 19.44 -23.41
CA ARG A 332 -11.11 19.82 -23.55
C ARG A 332 -10.85 21.24 -23.08
N ASN A 333 -11.73 22.20 -23.39
CA ASN A 333 -11.59 23.58 -22.92
C ASN A 333 -11.71 23.71 -21.40
N LYS A 334 -12.40 22.77 -20.75
CA LYS A 334 -12.59 22.70 -19.29
C LYS A 334 -11.67 21.68 -18.61
N ALA A 335 -10.72 21.10 -19.33
CA ALA A 335 -9.93 19.97 -18.86
C ALA A 335 -9.16 20.26 -17.55
N LEU A 336 -8.67 21.48 -17.38
CA LEU A 336 -7.89 21.92 -16.21
C LEU A 336 -8.67 22.86 -15.28
N GLU A 337 -9.98 23.01 -15.49
CA GLU A 337 -10.84 23.86 -14.65
C GLU A 337 -11.39 23.03 -13.47
N PRO A 338 -10.94 23.24 -12.22
CA PRO A 338 -11.35 22.42 -11.10
C PRO A 338 -12.85 22.41 -10.81
N SER A 339 -13.54 23.53 -11.09
CA SER A 339 -14.98 23.67 -10.89
C SER A 339 -15.82 22.85 -11.87
N GLU A 340 -15.25 22.49 -13.02
CA GLU A 340 -15.91 21.78 -14.10
C GLU A 340 -15.64 20.27 -14.10
N ARG A 341 -14.78 19.81 -13.20
CA ARG A 341 -14.31 18.43 -13.11
C ARG A 341 -14.66 17.79 -11.76
N ASP A 342 -14.51 16.49 -11.68
CA ASP A 342 -14.57 15.74 -10.41
C ASP A 342 -13.67 16.43 -9.37
N PRO A 343 -14.19 16.80 -8.18
CA PRO A 343 -13.42 17.51 -7.16
C PRO A 343 -12.14 16.79 -6.74
N ARG A 344 -12.11 15.45 -6.83
CA ARG A 344 -10.94 14.65 -6.51
C ARG A 344 -9.77 14.91 -7.46
N LEU A 345 -10.01 15.39 -8.69
CA LEU A 345 -8.94 15.75 -9.62
C LEU A 345 -8.03 16.81 -9.00
N ALA A 346 -8.60 17.91 -8.54
CA ALA A 346 -7.83 19.01 -7.93
C ALA A 346 -7.19 18.63 -6.59
N GLN A 347 -7.74 17.63 -5.87
CA GLN A 347 -7.15 17.09 -4.64
C GLN A 347 -6.00 16.12 -4.91
N THR A 348 -5.97 15.52 -6.10
CA THR A 348 -5.01 14.47 -6.48
C THR A 348 -3.86 15.01 -7.31
N VAL A 349 -4.15 15.96 -8.21
CA VAL A 349 -3.24 16.46 -9.25
C VAL A 349 -3.11 17.97 -9.15
N LEU A 350 -1.89 18.48 -9.13
CA LEU A 350 -1.60 19.89 -9.34
C LEU A 350 -1.50 20.15 -10.84
N MET A 351 -2.34 21.07 -11.30
CA MET A 351 -2.48 21.44 -12.71
C MET A 351 -1.99 22.87 -12.95
N ASN A 352 -1.66 23.19 -14.19
CA ASN A 352 -1.31 24.55 -14.59
C ASN A 352 -2.41 25.54 -14.16
N GLY A 353 -2.02 26.68 -13.60
CA GLY A 353 -2.93 27.72 -13.14
C GLY A 353 -3.48 27.54 -11.73
N GLN A 354 -3.31 26.38 -11.09
CA GLN A 354 -3.73 26.17 -9.70
C GLN A 354 -2.77 26.83 -8.71
N THR A 355 -3.31 27.26 -7.57
CA THR A 355 -2.50 27.76 -6.45
C THR A 355 -1.95 26.59 -5.63
N PHE A 356 -0.67 26.65 -5.32
CA PHE A 356 0.02 25.76 -4.41
C PHE A 356 1.02 26.59 -3.58
N LYS A 357 0.93 26.53 -2.24
CA LYS A 357 1.79 27.29 -1.32
C LYS A 357 1.89 28.80 -1.70
N ASP A 358 0.73 29.44 -1.89
CA ASP A 358 0.62 30.86 -2.23
C ASP A 358 1.22 31.30 -3.58
N LYS A 359 1.61 30.35 -4.44
CA LYS A 359 2.09 30.62 -5.81
C LYS A 359 1.27 29.86 -6.82
N VAL A 360 1.13 30.44 -8.01
CA VAL A 360 0.48 29.77 -9.13
C VAL A 360 1.45 28.77 -9.77
N VAL A 361 0.97 27.56 -10.02
CA VAL A 361 1.71 26.52 -10.75
C VAL A 361 1.76 26.90 -12.24
N GLU A 362 2.95 27.11 -12.75
CA GLU A 362 3.21 27.45 -14.15
C GLU A 362 3.90 26.27 -14.84
N SER A 363 3.14 25.23 -15.17
CA SER A 363 3.67 24.03 -15.84
C SER A 363 3.66 24.13 -17.37
N PHE A 364 3.34 25.31 -17.92
CA PHE A 364 3.46 25.59 -19.36
C PHE A 364 4.94 25.68 -19.78
N ILE A 365 5.20 25.55 -21.08
CA ILE A 365 6.55 25.65 -21.64
C ILE A 365 7.15 27.05 -21.36
N GLY A 366 8.28 27.07 -20.63
CA GLY A 366 8.94 28.29 -20.19
C GLY A 366 8.45 28.85 -18.85
N GLY A 367 7.40 28.27 -18.26
CA GLY A 367 6.92 28.64 -16.92
C GLY A 367 7.84 28.21 -15.79
N MET A 368 7.57 28.70 -14.58
CA MET A 368 8.40 28.44 -13.39
C MET A 368 8.55 26.94 -13.08
N ASN A 369 7.52 26.15 -13.38
CA ASN A 369 7.45 24.72 -13.13
C ASN A 369 7.41 23.89 -14.45
N GLY A 370 7.63 24.52 -15.60
CA GLY A 370 7.49 23.90 -16.93
C GLY A 370 8.81 23.53 -17.59
N LEU A 371 8.72 22.70 -18.61
CA LEU A 371 9.84 22.40 -19.51
C LEU A 371 10.34 23.71 -20.20
N PRO A 372 11.63 23.84 -20.53
CA PRO A 372 12.69 22.83 -20.48
C PRO A 372 13.47 22.79 -19.15
N LYS A 373 12.90 23.31 -18.06
CA LYS A 373 13.59 23.29 -16.77
C LYS A 373 13.89 21.85 -16.34
N GLU A 374 15.13 21.60 -15.90
CA GLU A 374 15.56 20.31 -15.40
C GLU A 374 14.70 19.88 -14.19
N GLY A 375 14.23 18.65 -14.19
CA GLY A 375 13.31 18.13 -13.16
C GLY A 375 11.87 18.60 -13.32
N ALA A 376 11.52 19.38 -14.33
CA ALA A 376 10.13 19.71 -14.63
C ALA A 376 9.36 18.45 -15.05
N SER A 377 8.07 18.42 -14.70
CA SER A 377 7.20 17.31 -15.07
C SER A 377 7.15 17.11 -16.59
N PRO A 378 7.43 15.91 -17.09
CA PRO A 378 7.27 15.61 -18.50
C PRO A 378 5.82 15.57 -18.96
N THR A 379 4.86 15.42 -18.01
CA THR A 379 3.42 15.37 -18.28
C THR A 379 2.73 16.72 -18.14
N SER A 380 3.39 17.72 -17.59
CA SER A 380 2.86 19.03 -17.17
C SER A 380 1.88 18.96 -15.97
N TYR A 381 1.87 17.84 -15.24
CA TYR A 381 1.13 17.64 -14.00
C TYR A 381 2.07 17.31 -12.87
N TYR A 382 1.67 17.65 -11.63
CA TYR A 382 2.39 17.33 -10.41
C TYR A 382 1.47 16.63 -9.41
N LEU A 383 2.05 15.81 -8.55
CA LEU A 383 1.32 15.15 -7.47
C LEU A 383 0.82 16.18 -6.46
N ARG A 384 -0.41 16.00 -5.97
CA ARG A 384 -0.95 16.76 -4.83
C ARG A 384 -1.36 15.86 -3.67
N LYS A 385 -1.99 14.73 -3.98
CA LYS A 385 -2.46 13.78 -2.98
C LYS A 385 -1.31 13.35 -2.05
N HIS A 386 -1.61 13.24 -0.76
CA HIS A 386 -0.68 12.95 0.33
C HIS A 386 0.28 14.08 0.73
N LEU A 387 0.53 15.08 -0.10
CA LEU A 387 1.42 16.18 0.25
C LEU A 387 0.83 17.04 1.37
N LYS A 388 1.68 17.46 2.31
CA LYS A 388 1.36 18.48 3.32
C LYS A 388 1.83 19.84 2.80
N GLU A 389 0.92 20.62 2.21
CA GLU A 389 1.26 21.92 1.58
C GLU A 389 1.89 22.91 2.58
N ALA A 390 1.58 22.75 3.88
CA ALA A 390 2.18 23.56 4.94
C ALA A 390 3.67 23.26 5.20
N THR A 391 4.23 22.19 4.61
CA THR A 391 5.64 21.85 4.80
C THR A 391 6.54 22.96 4.23
N ASP A 392 7.44 23.47 5.07
CA ASP A 392 8.54 24.35 4.66
C ASP A 392 9.80 23.50 4.43
N LEU A 393 10.42 23.67 3.27
CA LEU A 393 11.67 22.98 2.90
C LEU A 393 12.86 23.94 2.88
N THR A 394 12.68 25.19 3.31
CA THR A 394 13.75 26.19 3.35
C THR A 394 14.84 25.79 4.33
N THR A 395 16.09 25.84 3.88
CA THR A 395 17.23 25.52 4.74
C THR A 395 17.25 26.40 5.99
N GLY A 396 17.27 25.77 7.16
CA GLY A 396 17.29 26.44 8.46
C GLY A 396 15.93 26.66 9.09
N SER A 397 14.81 26.56 8.36
CA SER A 397 13.43 26.64 8.87
C SER A 397 12.56 25.45 8.50
N ALA A 398 13.15 24.38 7.96
CA ALA A 398 12.43 23.22 7.48
C ALA A 398 11.48 22.62 8.54
N THR A 399 10.24 22.37 8.14
CA THR A 399 9.24 21.68 8.97
C THR A 399 9.03 20.25 8.48
N SER A 400 8.51 19.40 9.36
CA SER A 400 8.23 18.01 9.07
C SER A 400 6.88 17.61 9.67
N TYR A 401 6.20 16.68 9.03
CA TYR A 401 4.89 16.19 9.45
C TYR A 401 4.86 14.67 9.48
N GLN A 402 3.94 14.11 10.27
CA GLN A 402 3.64 12.70 10.27
C GLN A 402 2.74 12.37 9.08
N HIS A 403 3.08 11.29 8.37
CA HIS A 403 2.26 10.74 7.29
C HIS A 403 1.72 9.38 7.69
N ILE A 404 0.49 9.09 7.27
CA ILE A 404 -0.17 7.82 7.49
C ILE A 404 -0.52 7.23 6.12
N TRP A 405 0.08 6.07 5.79
CA TRP A 405 -0.26 5.36 4.57
C TRP A 405 -1.48 4.47 4.79
N PRO A 406 -2.58 4.68 4.06
CA PRO A 406 -3.76 3.84 4.19
C PRO A 406 -3.49 2.47 3.55
N LEU A 407 -3.54 1.40 4.34
CA LEU A 407 -3.46 0.01 3.84
C LEU A 407 -4.84 -0.54 3.53
N PHE A 408 -5.85 -0.15 4.31
CA PHE A 408 -7.25 -0.50 4.10
C PHE A 408 -8.14 0.70 4.43
N ARG A 409 -9.01 1.04 3.49
CA ARG A 409 -10.05 2.07 3.61
C ARG A 409 -11.43 1.49 3.31
N TYR A 410 -12.48 2.10 3.85
CA TYR A 410 -13.85 1.67 3.62
C TYR A 410 -14.28 1.86 2.15
N ALA A 411 -13.84 2.93 1.50
CA ALA A 411 -14.03 3.12 0.06
C ALA A 411 -13.52 1.91 -0.76
N GLU A 412 -12.36 1.35 -0.44
CA GLU A 412 -11.89 0.13 -1.09
C GLU A 412 -12.83 -1.06 -0.85
N VAL A 413 -13.32 -1.21 0.39
CA VAL A 413 -14.27 -2.29 0.73
C VAL A 413 -15.56 -2.18 -0.06
N LEU A 414 -16.11 -0.97 -0.22
CA LEU A 414 -17.29 -0.72 -1.04
C LEU A 414 -17.04 -1.06 -2.52
N LEU A 415 -15.87 -0.71 -3.05
CA LEU A 415 -15.49 -1.03 -4.42
C LEU A 415 -15.23 -2.54 -4.62
N ASN A 416 -14.60 -3.20 -3.65
CA ASN A 416 -14.42 -4.66 -3.64
C ASN A 416 -15.77 -5.38 -3.62
N TYR A 417 -16.70 -4.91 -2.78
CA TYR A 417 -18.07 -5.42 -2.70
C TYR A 417 -18.83 -5.23 -4.02
N ALA A 418 -18.78 -4.01 -4.57
CA ALA A 418 -19.47 -3.67 -5.81
C ALA A 418 -18.96 -4.52 -6.98
N GLU A 419 -17.63 -4.66 -7.13
CA GLU A 419 -17.01 -5.48 -8.18
C GLU A 419 -17.40 -6.95 -8.03
N ALA A 420 -17.26 -7.51 -6.82
CA ALA A 420 -17.52 -8.91 -6.58
C ALA A 420 -19.01 -9.27 -6.77
N LEU A 421 -19.93 -8.43 -6.29
CA LEU A 421 -21.36 -8.67 -6.45
C LEU A 421 -21.80 -8.47 -7.90
N LEU A 422 -21.29 -7.43 -8.60
CA LEU A 422 -21.53 -7.22 -10.02
C LEU A 422 -21.06 -8.41 -10.87
N GLU A 423 -19.85 -8.90 -10.62
CA GLU A 423 -19.30 -10.03 -11.37
C GLU A 423 -20.07 -11.33 -11.09
N ALA A 424 -20.59 -11.51 -9.87
CA ALA A 424 -21.39 -12.68 -9.50
C ALA A 424 -22.79 -12.67 -10.12
N THR A 425 -23.42 -11.49 -10.22
CA THR A 425 -24.83 -11.37 -10.61
C THR A 425 -25.00 -10.87 -12.03
N LYS A 426 -24.04 -10.16 -12.57
CA LYS A 426 -24.09 -9.39 -13.82
C LYS A 426 -25.15 -8.27 -13.82
N GLU A 427 -25.62 -7.88 -12.64
CA GLU A 427 -26.69 -6.91 -12.42
C GLU A 427 -26.22 -5.74 -11.55
N PRO A 428 -26.08 -4.51 -12.09
CA PRO A 428 -25.65 -3.33 -11.33
C PRO A 428 -26.54 -2.98 -10.14
N ASP A 429 -27.84 -3.31 -10.23
CA ASP A 429 -28.85 -2.95 -9.25
C ASP A 429 -29.32 -4.14 -8.40
N PHE A 430 -28.58 -5.25 -8.43
CA PHE A 430 -28.94 -6.46 -7.70
C PHE A 430 -29.11 -6.19 -6.20
N LYS A 431 -30.27 -6.56 -5.68
CA LYS A 431 -30.59 -6.69 -4.26
C LYS A 431 -31.41 -7.96 -4.05
N GLY A 432 -31.11 -8.69 -3.00
CA GLY A 432 -31.82 -9.93 -2.74
C GLY A 432 -31.00 -10.93 -1.95
N THR A 433 -31.53 -12.13 -1.83
CA THR A 433 -30.83 -13.26 -1.17
C THR A 433 -30.13 -14.11 -2.21
N LEU A 434 -28.83 -14.33 -2.02
CA LEU A 434 -28.02 -15.21 -2.85
C LEU A 434 -27.05 -15.98 -1.96
N ASP A 435 -26.94 -17.31 -2.14
CA ASP A 435 -26.14 -18.20 -1.29
C ASP A 435 -26.42 -18.00 0.23
N ASN A 436 -27.70 -17.91 0.60
CA ASN A 436 -28.19 -17.64 1.97
C ASN A 436 -27.67 -16.33 2.59
N VAL A 437 -27.19 -15.38 1.79
CA VAL A 437 -26.77 -14.06 2.23
C VAL A 437 -27.72 -13.02 1.65
N GLN A 438 -28.25 -12.14 2.51
CA GLN A 438 -29.07 -11.01 2.11
C GLN A 438 -28.18 -9.84 1.71
N TYR A 439 -28.24 -9.43 0.45
CA TYR A 439 -27.57 -8.24 -0.09
C TYR A 439 -28.57 -7.08 -0.13
N THR A 440 -28.40 -6.09 0.73
CA THR A 440 -29.30 -4.92 0.86
C THR A 440 -28.79 -3.70 0.11
N VAL A 441 -27.50 -3.65 -0.20
CA VAL A 441 -26.83 -2.60 -0.97
C VAL A 441 -26.51 -3.18 -2.34
N SER A 442 -26.90 -2.49 -3.42
CA SER A 442 -26.54 -2.92 -4.77
C SER A 442 -25.09 -2.50 -5.13
N PRO A 443 -24.47 -3.12 -6.17
CA PRO A 443 -23.20 -2.65 -6.70
C PRO A 443 -23.19 -1.15 -7.00
N ARG A 444 -24.25 -0.63 -7.63
CA ARG A 444 -24.41 0.79 -7.96
C ARG A 444 -24.48 1.67 -6.73
N GLU A 445 -25.24 1.28 -5.73
CA GLU A 445 -25.35 2.04 -4.48
C GLU A 445 -24.02 2.12 -3.75
N ALA A 446 -23.23 1.03 -3.71
CA ALA A 446 -21.91 1.04 -3.09
C ALA A 446 -20.96 2.03 -3.78
N VAL A 447 -20.96 2.10 -5.11
CA VAL A 447 -20.22 3.11 -5.87
C VAL A 447 -20.73 4.52 -5.56
N ASN A 448 -22.04 4.70 -5.53
CA ASN A 448 -22.63 6.02 -5.32
C ASN A 448 -22.46 6.56 -3.89
N MET A 449 -22.26 5.70 -2.88
CA MET A 449 -21.86 6.13 -1.53
C MET A 449 -20.54 6.92 -1.57
N ILE A 450 -19.56 6.44 -2.33
CA ILE A 450 -18.26 7.11 -2.50
C ILE A 450 -18.44 8.45 -3.23
N ARG A 451 -19.21 8.46 -4.31
CA ARG A 451 -19.47 9.67 -5.10
C ARG A 451 -20.21 10.74 -4.31
N THR A 452 -21.15 10.34 -3.46
CA THR A 452 -21.86 11.25 -2.56
C THR A 452 -20.93 11.94 -1.55
N ARG A 453 -19.89 11.24 -1.07
CA ARG A 453 -18.89 11.83 -0.16
C ARG A 453 -18.22 13.07 -0.76
N VAL A 454 -17.97 13.05 -2.06
CA VAL A 454 -17.27 14.12 -2.79
C VAL A 454 -18.21 15.00 -3.62
N ASP A 455 -19.51 14.91 -3.37
CA ASP A 455 -20.54 15.71 -4.04
C ASP A 455 -20.55 15.52 -5.58
N MET A 456 -20.35 14.28 -6.04
CA MET A 456 -20.45 13.89 -7.44
C MET A 456 -21.80 13.26 -7.75
N SER A 457 -22.30 13.51 -8.97
CA SER A 457 -23.53 12.90 -9.44
C SER A 457 -23.44 11.37 -9.45
N ALA A 458 -24.55 10.70 -9.19
CA ALA A 458 -24.66 9.26 -9.20
C ALA A 458 -24.32 8.65 -10.57
N VAL A 459 -23.78 7.44 -10.56
CA VAL A 459 -23.60 6.65 -11.80
C VAL A 459 -24.94 6.03 -12.19
N GLU A 460 -25.50 6.51 -13.27
CA GLU A 460 -26.81 6.08 -13.82
C GLU A 460 -26.66 5.04 -14.98
N THR A 461 -25.42 4.70 -15.36
CA THR A 461 -25.10 3.82 -16.49
C THR A 461 -25.78 2.46 -16.34
N THR A 462 -26.53 2.04 -17.35
CA THR A 462 -27.27 0.76 -17.38
C THR A 462 -26.48 -0.34 -18.08
N GLY A 463 -26.78 -1.59 -17.75
CA GLY A 463 -26.15 -2.78 -18.31
C GLY A 463 -24.80 -3.13 -17.70
N TYR A 464 -24.50 -4.43 -17.70
CA TYR A 464 -23.32 -4.99 -17.01
C TYR A 464 -21.99 -4.42 -17.53
N ASP A 465 -21.72 -4.49 -18.82
CA ASP A 465 -20.42 -4.10 -19.39
C ASP A 465 -20.14 -2.60 -19.23
N ALA A 466 -21.15 -1.78 -19.45
CA ALA A 466 -21.03 -0.34 -19.32
C ALA A 466 -20.83 0.06 -17.84
N PHE A 467 -21.59 -0.52 -16.93
CA PHE A 467 -21.41 -0.27 -15.50
C PHE A 467 -20.08 -0.80 -14.97
N LYS A 468 -19.62 -1.98 -15.41
CA LYS A 468 -18.30 -2.52 -15.08
C LYS A 468 -17.17 -1.55 -15.44
N LYS A 469 -17.23 -0.89 -16.59
CA LYS A 469 -16.27 0.15 -16.98
C LYS A 469 -16.32 1.33 -16.01
N ARG A 470 -17.51 1.78 -15.65
CA ARG A 470 -17.71 2.89 -14.69
C ARG A 470 -17.18 2.55 -13.30
N LEU A 471 -17.47 1.35 -12.80
CA LEU A 471 -16.99 0.85 -11.53
C LEU A 471 -15.46 0.79 -11.48
N ARG A 472 -14.81 0.24 -12.52
CA ARG A 472 -13.35 0.18 -12.60
C ARG A 472 -12.72 1.57 -12.70
N ASN A 473 -13.38 2.51 -13.39
CA ASN A 473 -12.95 3.89 -13.44
C ASN A 473 -13.10 4.59 -12.08
N GLU A 474 -14.22 4.40 -11.40
CA GLU A 474 -14.44 4.94 -10.05
C GLU A 474 -13.37 4.44 -9.07
N ARG A 475 -13.03 3.13 -9.15
CA ARG A 475 -11.95 2.55 -8.36
C ARG A 475 -10.60 3.20 -8.66
N ARG A 476 -10.28 3.44 -9.94
CA ARG A 476 -9.05 4.11 -10.35
C ARG A 476 -8.96 5.54 -9.79
N VAL A 477 -10.04 6.30 -9.90
CA VAL A 477 -10.11 7.70 -9.43
C VAL A 477 -10.03 7.78 -7.91
N GLU A 478 -10.83 6.99 -7.20
CA GLU A 478 -10.89 7.02 -5.74
C GLU A 478 -9.57 6.60 -5.09
N LEU A 479 -8.99 5.51 -5.57
CA LEU A 479 -7.77 4.92 -5.00
C LEU A 479 -6.48 5.35 -5.74
N ALA A 480 -6.53 6.41 -6.54
CA ALA A 480 -5.35 6.97 -7.21
C ALA A 480 -4.24 7.28 -6.20
N PHE A 481 -3.01 6.90 -6.50
CA PHE A 481 -1.83 7.08 -5.65
C PHE A 481 -1.94 6.42 -4.25
N GLU A 482 -2.64 5.30 -4.18
CA GLU A 482 -2.66 4.45 -2.99
C GLU A 482 -2.11 3.04 -3.28
N GLY A 483 -1.37 2.89 -4.40
CA GLY A 483 -0.72 1.65 -4.82
C GLY A 483 -1.67 0.59 -5.39
N HIS A 484 -2.98 0.89 -5.55
CA HIS A 484 -3.96 -0.09 -6.03
C HIS A 484 -3.88 -0.34 -7.53
N ARG A 485 -3.64 0.71 -8.35
CA ARG A 485 -3.65 0.60 -9.82
C ARG A 485 -2.70 -0.46 -10.35
N PHE A 486 -1.50 -0.56 -9.78
CA PHE A 486 -0.49 -1.54 -10.17
C PHE A 486 -1.00 -2.99 -10.08
N TRP A 487 -1.76 -3.29 -9.03
CA TRP A 487 -2.33 -4.62 -8.80
C TRP A 487 -3.63 -4.83 -9.57
N ASP A 488 -4.46 -3.81 -9.72
CA ASP A 488 -5.70 -3.87 -10.48
C ASP A 488 -5.45 -4.19 -11.96
N ILE A 489 -4.46 -3.55 -12.58
CA ILE A 489 -4.03 -3.81 -13.95
C ILE A 489 -3.66 -5.29 -14.13
N ARG A 490 -2.91 -5.87 -13.17
CA ARG A 490 -2.48 -7.26 -13.19
C ARG A 490 -3.65 -8.22 -12.99
N ARG A 491 -4.42 -8.05 -11.92
CA ARG A 491 -5.53 -8.94 -11.62
C ARG A 491 -6.65 -8.90 -12.66
N TRP A 492 -6.82 -7.77 -13.36
CA TRP A 492 -7.76 -7.65 -14.48
C TRP A 492 -7.16 -8.08 -15.83
N MET A 493 -5.86 -8.36 -15.89
CA MET A 493 -5.11 -8.69 -17.11
C MET A 493 -5.21 -7.58 -18.18
N THR A 494 -5.06 -6.33 -17.75
CA THR A 494 -5.16 -5.14 -18.60
C THR A 494 -3.84 -4.39 -18.75
N GLY A 495 -2.71 -5.08 -18.60
CA GLY A 495 -1.38 -4.49 -18.57
C GLY A 495 -1.00 -3.70 -19.83
N THR A 496 -1.59 -4.03 -20.98
CA THR A 496 -1.39 -3.26 -22.21
C THR A 496 -1.86 -1.80 -22.10
N SER A 497 -2.71 -1.45 -21.12
CA SER A 497 -3.08 -0.06 -20.85
C SER A 497 -1.89 0.82 -20.43
N THR A 498 -0.80 0.20 -19.92
CA THR A 498 0.39 0.90 -19.45
C THR A 498 1.44 1.17 -20.53
N THR A 499 1.23 0.69 -21.76
CA THR A 499 2.26 0.76 -22.82
C THR A 499 2.46 2.17 -23.38
N ARG A 500 1.50 3.06 -23.23
CA ARG A 500 1.59 4.43 -23.70
C ARG A 500 1.14 5.42 -22.64
N ILE A 501 2.07 6.27 -22.22
CA ILE A 501 1.81 7.31 -21.22
C ILE A 501 1.74 8.66 -21.90
N GLU A 502 0.65 9.36 -21.64
CA GLU A 502 0.35 10.66 -22.21
C GLU A 502 0.52 11.80 -21.17
N GLY A 503 0.82 12.98 -21.68
CA GLY A 503 0.89 14.24 -20.94
C GLY A 503 0.35 15.36 -21.79
N LEU A 504 0.41 16.59 -21.30
CA LEU A 504 0.08 17.79 -22.08
C LEU A 504 1.34 18.58 -22.44
N SER A 505 1.33 19.15 -23.65
CA SER A 505 2.15 20.31 -24.01
C SER A 505 1.26 21.54 -23.80
N ILE A 506 1.69 22.42 -22.91
CA ILE A 506 0.95 23.64 -22.57
C ILE A 506 1.77 24.83 -23.09
N THR A 507 1.20 25.60 -24.01
CA THR A 507 1.79 26.86 -24.48
C THR A 507 1.00 28.03 -23.91
N ALA A 508 1.69 29.11 -23.55
CA ALA A 508 1.11 30.30 -22.95
C ALA A 508 1.49 31.53 -23.76
N VAL A 509 0.50 32.36 -24.06
CA VAL A 509 0.70 33.67 -24.71
C VAL A 509 0.11 34.72 -23.78
N LYS A 510 0.80 35.83 -23.59
CA LYS A 510 0.27 36.95 -22.78
C LYS A 510 -1.06 37.41 -23.35
N ASP A 511 -2.02 37.65 -22.47
CA ASP A 511 -3.30 38.26 -22.86
C ASP A 511 -3.14 39.74 -23.25
N GLU A 512 -4.21 40.38 -23.68
CA GLU A 512 -4.20 41.79 -24.10
C GLU A 512 -3.81 42.76 -22.96
N SER A 513 -4.02 42.37 -21.69
CA SER A 513 -3.64 43.16 -20.52
C SER A 513 -2.13 43.05 -20.21
N GLY A 514 -1.47 42.00 -20.67
CA GLY A 514 -0.10 41.63 -20.37
C GLY A 514 0.10 41.06 -18.95
N GLU A 515 -0.97 40.95 -18.16
CA GLU A 515 -0.93 40.43 -16.77
C GLU A 515 -1.28 38.95 -16.70
N GLY A 516 -2.17 38.47 -17.60
CA GLY A 516 -2.61 37.07 -17.68
C GLY A 516 -2.00 36.29 -18.82
N TYR A 517 -2.43 35.03 -18.95
CA TYR A 517 -2.03 34.15 -20.04
C TYR A 517 -3.26 33.50 -20.68
N ILE A 518 -3.20 33.34 -22.00
CA ILE A 518 -4.08 32.49 -22.79
C ILE A 518 -3.30 31.18 -23.03
N TYR A 519 -3.90 30.05 -22.64
CA TYR A 519 -3.27 28.75 -22.75
C TYR A 519 -3.82 27.96 -23.93
N SER A 520 -2.93 27.21 -24.58
CA SER A 520 -3.30 26.19 -25.56
C SER A 520 -2.75 24.83 -25.10
N TYR A 521 -3.55 23.80 -25.28
CA TYR A 521 -3.29 22.46 -24.79
C TYR A 521 -3.20 21.47 -25.94
N GLU A 522 -2.13 20.67 -25.96
CA GLU A 522 -1.94 19.61 -26.93
C GLU A 522 -1.54 18.32 -26.19
N LYS A 523 -2.23 17.21 -26.51
CA LYS A 523 -1.89 15.89 -25.94
C LYS A 523 -0.64 15.34 -26.62
N LYS A 524 0.32 14.84 -25.84
CA LYS A 524 1.58 14.28 -26.30
C LYS A 524 1.89 12.95 -25.66
N THR A 525 2.54 12.04 -26.39
CA THR A 525 3.14 10.84 -25.80
C THR A 525 4.39 11.23 -25.02
N VAL A 526 4.45 10.83 -23.75
CA VAL A 526 5.59 11.08 -22.84
C VAL A 526 6.51 9.87 -22.75
N GLN A 527 5.94 8.68 -22.68
CA GLN A 527 6.67 7.43 -22.64
C GLN A 527 5.95 6.34 -23.44
N GLU A 528 6.73 5.50 -24.11
CA GLU A 528 6.32 4.19 -24.58
C GLU A 528 6.95 3.14 -23.67
N ARG A 529 6.18 2.11 -23.28
CA ARG A 529 6.55 1.12 -22.29
C ARG A 529 6.32 -0.29 -22.82
N ILE A 530 7.06 -1.23 -22.27
CA ILE A 530 6.94 -2.66 -22.58
C ILE A 530 6.01 -3.29 -21.53
N TRP A 531 5.12 -4.15 -22.02
CA TRP A 531 4.31 -5.03 -21.20
C TRP A 531 4.33 -6.44 -21.79
N GLU A 532 4.61 -7.42 -20.94
CA GLU A 532 4.57 -8.84 -21.26
C GLU A 532 3.71 -9.58 -20.22
N GLU A 533 3.04 -10.67 -20.62
CA GLU A 533 2.14 -11.41 -19.73
C GLU A 533 2.83 -11.93 -18.46
N ARG A 534 4.11 -12.32 -18.55
CA ARG A 534 4.91 -12.74 -17.39
C ARG A 534 4.97 -11.67 -16.30
N MET A 535 4.82 -10.39 -16.64
CA MET A 535 4.86 -9.27 -15.70
C MET A 535 3.63 -9.21 -14.77
N ASN A 536 2.62 -10.07 -14.98
CA ASN A 536 1.51 -10.19 -14.04
C ASN A 536 1.96 -10.72 -12.67
N TYR A 537 3.01 -11.55 -12.62
CA TYR A 537 3.67 -12.00 -11.41
C TYR A 537 5.15 -11.62 -11.42
N TYR A 538 5.71 -11.45 -10.23
CA TYR A 538 7.12 -11.17 -10.06
C TYR A 538 7.94 -12.44 -10.31
N PRO A 539 9.16 -12.34 -10.87
CA PRO A 539 10.09 -13.46 -10.83
C PRO A 539 10.52 -13.74 -9.38
N ILE A 540 10.68 -15.01 -9.06
CA ILE A 540 11.41 -15.43 -7.87
C ILE A 540 12.90 -15.22 -8.16
N GLN A 541 13.63 -14.61 -7.24
CA GLN A 541 15.05 -14.37 -7.44
C GLN A 541 15.83 -15.69 -7.56
N ASP A 542 16.77 -15.76 -8.50
CA ASP A 542 17.53 -16.98 -8.79
C ASP A 542 18.18 -17.57 -7.53
N VAL A 543 18.68 -16.75 -6.62
CA VAL A 543 19.29 -17.20 -5.37
C VAL A 543 18.32 -17.96 -4.46
N GLU A 544 17.04 -17.64 -4.49
CA GLU A 544 16.02 -18.33 -3.69
C GLU A 544 15.71 -19.72 -4.28
N LEU A 545 15.70 -19.83 -5.61
CA LEU A 545 15.57 -21.14 -6.30
C LEU A 545 16.77 -22.05 -6.02
N PHE A 546 17.98 -21.50 -5.86
CA PHE A 546 19.16 -22.27 -5.47
C PHE A 546 19.13 -22.72 -4.01
N LYS A 547 18.55 -21.94 -3.11
CA LYS A 547 18.41 -22.31 -1.70
C LYS A 547 17.38 -23.40 -1.47
N ASN A 548 16.25 -23.34 -2.18
CA ASN A 548 15.18 -24.32 -2.07
C ASN A 548 14.76 -24.82 -3.46
N HIS A 549 15.17 -26.04 -3.79
CA HIS A 549 14.92 -26.68 -5.10
C HIS A 549 13.45 -27.08 -5.33
N ASN A 550 12.59 -26.97 -4.30
CA ASN A 550 11.15 -27.19 -4.45
C ASN A 550 10.42 -25.96 -5.00
N LEU A 551 11.07 -24.79 -5.00
CA LEU A 551 10.53 -23.59 -5.62
C LEU A 551 10.58 -23.71 -7.14
N VAL A 552 9.51 -23.29 -7.79
CA VAL A 552 9.38 -23.26 -9.25
C VAL A 552 9.17 -21.82 -9.68
N GLN A 553 9.94 -21.39 -10.68
CA GLN A 553 9.84 -20.04 -11.24
C GLN A 553 8.46 -19.78 -11.85
N ASN A 554 7.99 -18.55 -11.78
CA ASN A 554 6.77 -18.14 -12.45
C ASN A 554 6.93 -18.20 -13.97
N GLU A 555 5.85 -18.60 -14.63
CA GLU A 555 5.80 -18.79 -16.09
C GLU A 555 6.31 -17.55 -16.85
N GLY A 556 7.16 -17.79 -17.85
CA GLY A 556 7.81 -16.77 -18.68
C GLY A 556 9.03 -16.10 -18.04
N TRP A 557 9.39 -16.48 -16.81
CA TRP A 557 10.62 -16.04 -16.13
C TRP A 557 11.68 -17.15 -16.04
N GLU A 558 11.40 -18.33 -16.58
CA GLU A 558 12.37 -19.43 -16.60
C GLU A 558 13.61 -19.00 -17.40
N SER A 559 14.79 -19.35 -16.88
CA SER A 559 16.04 -19.15 -17.61
C SER A 559 16.06 -20.08 -18.83
N ASN A 560 16.25 -19.52 -20.02
CA ASN A 560 16.47 -20.29 -21.24
C ASN A 560 17.78 -21.06 -21.18
#